data_888703d0eaa56b159c20ff89043873d4
#
_entry.id   888703d0eaa56b159c20ff89043873d4
#
_cell.length_a   1.000
_cell.length_b   1.000
_cell.length_c   1.000
_cell.angle_alpha   90.00
_cell.angle_beta   90.00
_cell.angle_gamma   90.00
#
_symmetry.space_group_name_H-M   'P 1'
#
loop_
_entity.id
_entity.type
_entity.pdbx_description
1 polymer ?
#
loop_
_entity_poly.entity_id
_entity_poly.type
_entity_poly.pdbx_seq_one_letter_code
_entity_poly.pdbx_strand_id
1 'polypeptide(L)'
;QKPTSEYLEEVFKQLCSYKEISRDQPPSIIVESTLSANVLDDLIIPLIEKNGLKVGKDLLLGVAPRRDWFVDADKTLKTLPRVVGGTNKETTDLMVDVLGLICDTVLRANDHKHAAIVKSIENAYRQLEITFANQLSVAYPNIDMKHVLKLVGTKWNVGTYHPSFGIGGYCIPLAPHYVLEGAKNKEALSLLK
;
A
#
# COMPACT_ATOMS: atom_id res chain seq x y z
N GLN A 1 6.43 -14.02 8.55
CA GLN A 1 5.35 -13.20 9.10
C GLN A 1 4.18 -13.20 8.12
N LYS A 2 2.95 -13.10 8.62
CA LYS A 2 1.74 -12.95 7.80
C LYS A 2 1.14 -11.57 8.07
N PRO A 3 0.42 -10.98 7.11
CA PRO A 3 -0.39 -9.79 7.37
C PRO A 3 -1.33 -10.00 8.57
N THR A 4 -1.54 -8.97 9.37
CA THR A 4 -2.55 -8.96 10.43
C THR A 4 -3.32 -7.66 10.39
N SER A 5 -4.62 -7.72 10.60
CA SER A 5 -5.52 -6.56 10.70
C SER A 5 -5.92 -6.24 12.13
N GLU A 6 -5.38 -6.95 13.13
CA GLU A 6 -5.77 -6.83 14.55
C GLU A 6 -5.67 -5.40 15.07
N TYR A 7 -4.54 -4.71 14.78
CA TYR A 7 -4.36 -3.32 15.22
C TYR A 7 -5.33 -2.36 14.52
N LEU A 8 -5.63 -2.60 13.25
CA LEU A 8 -6.59 -1.80 12.50
C LEU A 8 -8.01 -1.98 13.07
N GLU A 9 -8.40 -3.22 13.35
CA GLU A 9 -9.68 -3.52 14.01
C GLU A 9 -9.79 -2.83 15.37
N GLU A 10 -8.74 -2.90 16.19
CA GLU A 10 -8.73 -2.30 17.51
C GLU A 10 -8.91 -0.78 17.43
N VAL A 11 -8.19 -0.11 16.52
CA VAL A 11 -8.35 1.33 16.30
C VAL A 11 -9.79 1.66 15.89
N PHE A 12 -10.39 0.90 14.98
CA PHE A 12 -11.78 1.17 14.55
C PHE A 12 -12.81 0.84 15.63
N LYS A 13 -12.59 -0.18 16.49
CA LYS A 13 -13.42 -0.42 17.67
C LYS A 13 -13.39 0.78 18.62
N GLN A 14 -12.21 1.33 18.88
CA GLN A 14 -12.06 2.52 19.70
C GLN A 14 -12.75 3.72 19.07
N LEU A 15 -12.53 3.99 17.77
CA LEU A 15 -13.19 5.07 17.06
C LEU A 15 -14.72 4.97 17.14
N CYS A 16 -15.29 3.80 16.94
CA CYS A 16 -16.73 3.56 17.03
C CYS A 16 -17.28 3.73 18.46
N SER A 17 -16.45 3.66 19.49
CA SER A 17 -16.87 3.87 20.87
C SER A 17 -17.06 5.33 21.26
N TYR A 18 -16.54 6.28 20.48
CA TYR A 18 -16.74 7.71 20.72
C TYR A 18 -18.21 8.11 20.51
N LYS A 19 -18.83 8.61 21.55
CA LYS A 19 -20.27 9.00 21.55
C LYS A 19 -20.57 10.31 20.84
N GLU A 20 -19.56 11.10 20.52
CA GLU A 20 -19.67 12.47 20.00
C GLU A 20 -19.32 12.55 18.49
N ILE A 21 -19.65 11.54 17.70
CA ILE A 21 -19.53 11.65 16.25
C ILE A 21 -20.63 12.59 15.76
N SER A 22 -20.23 13.79 15.30
CA SER A 22 -21.15 14.76 14.75
C SER A 22 -21.69 14.25 13.42
N ARG A 23 -23.01 14.11 13.30
CA ARG A 23 -23.67 13.70 12.05
C ARG A 23 -23.80 14.86 11.06
N ASP A 24 -23.74 16.11 11.54
CA ASP A 24 -23.77 17.30 10.69
C ASP A 24 -22.41 17.58 10.02
N GLN A 25 -21.32 17.11 10.65
CA GLN A 25 -19.96 17.18 10.13
C GLN A 25 -19.27 15.83 10.34
N PRO A 26 -19.49 14.86 9.46
CA PRO A 26 -18.93 13.53 9.62
C PRO A 26 -17.39 13.56 9.57
N PRO A 27 -16.71 12.91 10.53
CA PRO A 27 -15.25 12.86 10.52
C PRO A 27 -14.74 12.10 9.29
N SER A 28 -13.60 12.54 8.76
CA SER A 28 -12.90 11.85 7.68
C SER A 28 -11.74 11.01 8.25
N ILE A 29 -11.75 9.72 7.94
CA ILE A 29 -10.73 8.76 8.35
C ILE A 29 -9.95 8.35 7.13
N ILE A 30 -8.64 8.62 7.12
CA ILE A 30 -7.71 8.25 6.07
C ILE A 30 -6.78 7.16 6.60
N VAL A 31 -6.91 5.94 6.08
CA VAL A 31 -6.01 4.84 6.44
C VAL A 31 -4.75 4.93 5.61
N GLU A 32 -3.62 5.16 6.28
CA GLU A 32 -2.30 5.27 5.63
C GLU A 32 -1.48 3.97 5.69
N SER A 33 -1.92 3.00 6.47
CA SER A 33 -1.27 1.69 6.61
C SER A 33 -1.30 0.91 5.29
N THR A 34 -0.35 -0.02 5.14
CA THR A 34 -0.36 -1.00 4.04
C THR A 34 -1.48 -2.02 4.28
N LEU A 35 -2.32 -2.21 3.28
CA LEU A 35 -3.50 -3.06 3.35
C LEU A 35 -3.55 -4.05 2.19
N SER A 36 -4.28 -5.15 2.37
CA SER A 36 -4.83 -5.92 1.25
C SER A 36 -6.02 -5.18 0.62
N ALA A 37 -6.34 -5.49 -0.64
CA ALA A 37 -7.35 -4.74 -1.40
C ALA A 37 -8.72 -4.67 -0.72
N ASN A 38 -9.13 -5.77 -0.07
CA ASN A 38 -10.50 -5.94 0.40
C ASN A 38 -10.69 -5.73 1.91
N VAL A 39 -9.62 -5.45 2.66
CA VAL A 39 -9.69 -5.42 4.14
C VAL A 39 -10.70 -4.42 4.69
N LEU A 40 -10.90 -3.29 4.01
CA LEU A 40 -11.93 -2.35 4.46
C LEU A 40 -13.33 -2.91 4.27
N ASP A 41 -13.63 -3.52 3.12
CA ASP A 41 -14.96 -4.08 2.82
C ASP A 41 -15.26 -5.34 3.63
N ASP A 42 -14.26 -6.20 3.79
CA ASP A 42 -14.48 -7.50 4.43
C ASP A 42 -14.49 -7.42 5.96
N LEU A 43 -13.83 -6.39 6.53
CA LEU A 43 -13.61 -6.33 7.97
C LEU A 43 -14.03 -4.98 8.59
N ILE A 44 -13.55 -3.86 8.07
CA ILE A 44 -13.68 -2.56 8.74
C ILE A 44 -15.07 -1.95 8.55
N ILE A 45 -15.59 -1.94 7.34
CA ILE A 45 -16.93 -1.41 7.06
C ILE A 45 -18.00 -2.19 7.84
N PRO A 46 -18.00 -3.54 7.81
CA PRO A 46 -18.93 -4.32 8.66
C PRO A 46 -18.78 -4.04 10.16
N LEU A 47 -17.55 -3.82 10.65
CA LEU A 47 -17.30 -3.44 12.04
C LEU A 47 -17.95 -2.10 12.40
N ILE A 48 -17.78 -1.09 11.54
CA ILE A 48 -18.39 0.24 11.72
C ILE A 48 -19.92 0.15 11.72
N GLU A 49 -20.48 -0.58 10.76
CA GLU A 49 -21.94 -0.74 10.61
C GLU A 49 -22.56 -1.50 11.77
N LYS A 50 -21.88 -2.52 12.28
CA LYS A 50 -22.30 -3.26 13.50
C LYS A 50 -22.38 -2.36 14.74
N ASN A 51 -21.62 -1.28 14.77
CA ASN A 51 -21.67 -0.28 15.85
C ASN A 51 -22.68 0.85 15.57
N GLY A 52 -23.55 0.70 14.57
CA GLY A 52 -24.65 1.63 14.28
C GLY A 52 -24.26 2.87 13.50
N LEU A 53 -23.05 2.90 12.94
CA LEU A 53 -22.54 3.99 12.10
C LEU A 53 -22.58 3.56 10.64
N LYS A 54 -22.85 4.52 9.74
CA LYS A 54 -22.91 4.29 8.29
C LYS A 54 -21.75 4.99 7.59
N VAL A 55 -20.90 4.23 6.92
CA VAL A 55 -19.81 4.77 6.08
C VAL A 55 -20.37 5.58 4.92
N GLY A 56 -19.78 6.74 4.67
CA GLY A 56 -20.23 7.71 3.67
C GLY A 56 -21.34 8.64 4.15
N LYS A 57 -21.84 8.44 5.39
CA LYS A 57 -22.86 9.31 6.01
C LYS A 57 -22.43 9.79 7.39
N ASP A 58 -22.21 8.88 8.32
CA ASP A 58 -21.83 9.22 9.71
C ASP A 58 -20.32 9.37 9.87
N LEU A 59 -19.54 8.79 8.96
CA LEU A 59 -18.10 8.99 8.80
C LEU A 59 -17.68 8.78 7.34
N LEU A 60 -16.63 9.47 6.91
CA LEU A 60 -16.02 9.33 5.60
C LEU A 60 -14.76 8.48 5.73
N LEU A 61 -14.64 7.44 4.90
CA LEU A 61 -13.54 6.46 5.00
C LEU A 61 -12.81 6.30 3.68
N GLY A 62 -11.48 6.35 3.73
CA GLY A 62 -10.67 6.10 2.55
C GLY A 62 -9.25 5.69 2.88
N VAL A 63 -8.47 5.45 1.84
CA VAL A 63 -7.10 4.94 1.91
C VAL A 63 -6.15 5.86 1.15
N ALA A 64 -5.02 6.16 1.77
CA ALA A 64 -3.92 6.90 1.15
C ALA A 64 -2.57 6.35 1.66
N PRO A 65 -2.06 5.24 1.12
CA PRO A 65 -0.89 4.57 1.67
C PRO A 65 0.34 5.46 1.61
N ARG A 66 1.15 5.43 2.68
CA ARG A 66 2.43 6.16 2.74
C ARG A 66 3.43 5.53 1.76
N ARG A 67 4.02 6.36 0.88
CA ARG A 67 4.99 5.94 -0.14
C ARG A 67 6.36 6.61 0.02
N ASP A 68 6.48 7.55 0.95
CA ASP A 68 7.70 8.28 1.26
C ASP A 68 8.85 7.36 1.70
N TRP A 69 10.06 7.80 1.44
CA TRP A 69 11.28 7.10 1.79
C TRP A 69 12.24 8.02 2.56
N PHE A 70 12.35 7.81 3.84
CA PHE A 70 13.09 8.68 4.76
C PHE A 70 14.61 8.75 4.52
N VAL A 71 15.16 7.87 3.70
CA VAL A 71 16.60 7.82 3.40
C VAL A 71 16.97 8.75 2.27
N ASP A 72 16.00 9.23 1.48
CA ASP A 72 16.21 10.09 0.32
C ASP A 72 15.47 11.42 0.55
N ALA A 73 16.23 12.52 0.60
CA ALA A 73 15.69 13.86 0.88
C ALA A 73 14.68 14.33 -0.19
N ASP A 74 14.77 13.82 -1.41
CA ASP A 74 13.88 14.17 -2.51
C ASP A 74 12.60 13.31 -2.56
N LYS A 75 12.51 12.28 -1.70
CA LYS A 75 11.40 11.31 -1.67
C LYS A 75 10.55 11.43 -0.40
N THR A 76 10.11 12.64 -0.14
CA THR A 76 9.34 13.03 1.05
C THR A 76 7.84 12.85 0.86
N LEU A 77 7.07 13.04 1.93
CA LEU A 77 5.60 13.15 1.87
C LEU A 77 5.13 14.23 0.91
N LYS A 78 5.88 15.33 0.80
CA LYS A 78 5.53 16.46 -0.06
C LYS A 78 5.77 16.14 -1.53
N THR A 79 6.93 15.60 -1.86
CA THR A 79 7.43 15.48 -3.25
C THR A 79 6.97 14.21 -3.96
N LEU A 80 6.74 13.10 -3.23
CA LEU A 80 6.22 11.88 -3.83
C LEU A 80 4.71 11.99 -4.08
N PRO A 81 4.23 11.67 -5.30
CA PRO A 81 2.80 11.65 -5.58
C PRO A 81 2.04 10.76 -4.61
N ARG A 82 1.02 11.30 -3.95
CA ARG A 82 0.16 10.56 -3.04
C ARG A 82 -0.99 9.91 -3.83
N VAL A 83 -1.25 8.64 -3.60
CA VAL A 83 -2.41 7.96 -4.17
C VAL A 83 -3.51 7.92 -3.14
N VAL A 84 -4.74 8.30 -3.52
CA VAL A 84 -5.90 8.34 -2.62
C VAL A 84 -7.13 7.71 -3.25
N GLY A 85 -7.94 7.05 -2.44
CA GLY A 85 -9.23 6.52 -2.84
C GLY A 85 -10.17 6.39 -1.65
N GLY A 86 -11.35 6.99 -1.75
CA GLY A 86 -12.42 6.90 -0.76
C GLY A 86 -13.39 5.77 -1.06
N THR A 87 -14.27 5.49 -0.11
CA THR A 87 -15.38 4.55 -0.27
C THR A 87 -16.46 5.08 -1.21
N ASN A 88 -16.46 6.39 -1.48
CA ASN A 88 -17.27 7.05 -2.49
C ASN A 88 -16.51 8.24 -3.10
N LYS A 89 -17.11 8.87 -4.11
CA LYS A 89 -16.50 9.99 -4.83
C LYS A 89 -16.28 11.21 -3.92
N GLU A 90 -17.25 11.54 -3.10
CA GLU A 90 -17.21 12.73 -2.19
C GLU A 90 -16.07 12.58 -1.18
N THR A 91 -15.91 11.38 -0.61
CA THR A 91 -14.78 11.08 0.27
C THR A 91 -13.45 11.21 -0.46
N THR A 92 -13.36 10.71 -1.70
CA THR A 92 -12.15 10.86 -2.50
C THR A 92 -11.81 12.31 -2.78
N ASP A 93 -12.82 13.12 -3.13
CA ASP A 93 -12.66 14.56 -3.40
C ASP A 93 -12.12 15.29 -2.17
N LEU A 94 -12.73 15.05 -1.00
CA LEU A 94 -12.26 15.61 0.27
C LEU A 94 -10.83 15.21 0.59
N MET A 95 -10.49 13.93 0.40
CA MET A 95 -9.12 13.44 0.66
C MET A 95 -8.09 14.11 -0.26
N VAL A 96 -8.44 14.36 -1.52
CA VAL A 96 -7.56 15.08 -2.46
C VAL A 96 -7.33 16.51 -1.95
N ASP A 97 -8.37 17.19 -1.52
CA ASP A 97 -8.26 18.57 -1.02
C ASP A 97 -7.40 18.63 0.25
N VAL A 98 -7.66 17.75 1.21
CA VAL A 98 -6.91 17.70 2.49
C VAL A 98 -5.45 17.35 2.26
N LEU A 99 -5.15 16.31 1.47
CA LEU A 99 -3.77 15.89 1.23
C LEU A 99 -3.04 16.83 0.26
N GLY A 100 -3.77 17.54 -0.59
CA GLY A 100 -3.22 18.61 -1.44
C GLY A 100 -2.64 19.80 -0.66
N LEU A 101 -3.00 19.96 0.62
CA LEU A 101 -2.39 20.97 1.50
C LEU A 101 -0.93 20.64 1.86
N ILE A 102 -0.54 19.36 1.79
CA ILE A 102 0.77 18.87 2.24
C ILE A 102 1.56 18.16 1.13
N CYS A 103 0.91 17.71 0.07
CA CYS A 103 1.53 16.95 -1.03
C CYS A 103 1.45 17.78 -2.33
N ASP A 104 2.55 17.86 -3.06
CA ASP A 104 2.61 18.59 -4.35
C ASP A 104 1.75 17.93 -5.43
N THR A 105 1.54 16.63 -5.34
CA THR A 105 0.73 15.85 -6.30
C THR A 105 -0.12 14.81 -5.57
N VAL A 106 -1.43 14.82 -5.81
CA VAL A 106 -2.36 13.81 -5.32
C VAL A 106 -3.05 13.14 -6.51
N LEU A 107 -2.89 11.82 -6.61
CA LEU A 107 -3.43 10.98 -7.68
C LEU A 107 -4.69 10.27 -7.17
N ARG A 108 -5.78 10.39 -7.92
CA ARG A 108 -7.05 9.73 -7.62
C ARG A 108 -7.02 8.28 -8.07
N ALA A 109 -7.28 7.35 -7.16
CA ALA A 109 -7.66 5.98 -7.51
C ALA A 109 -9.19 5.92 -7.77
N ASN A 110 -9.64 4.89 -8.46
CA ASN A 110 -11.06 4.70 -8.75
C ASN A 110 -11.89 4.52 -7.44
N ASP A 111 -11.30 3.86 -6.46
CA ASP A 111 -11.88 3.63 -5.13
C ASP A 111 -10.77 3.32 -4.10
N HIS A 112 -11.19 3.05 -2.86
CA HIS A 112 -10.29 2.68 -1.76
C HIS A 112 -9.53 1.37 -1.98
N LYS A 113 -10.08 0.39 -2.73
CA LYS A 113 -9.41 -0.89 -3.05
C LYS A 113 -8.23 -0.67 -3.99
N HIS A 114 -8.43 0.15 -5.03
CA HIS A 114 -7.36 0.51 -5.95
C HIS A 114 -6.25 1.25 -5.20
N ALA A 115 -6.57 2.20 -4.33
CA ALA A 115 -5.58 2.89 -3.52
C ALA A 115 -4.83 1.95 -2.57
N ALA A 116 -5.54 1.04 -1.89
CA ALA A 116 -4.97 0.12 -0.91
C ALA A 116 -3.88 -0.78 -1.51
N ILE A 117 -4.14 -1.35 -2.69
CA ILE A 117 -3.23 -2.34 -3.28
C ILE A 117 -1.97 -1.73 -3.90
N VAL A 118 -1.96 -0.44 -4.22
CA VAL A 118 -0.81 0.22 -4.87
C VAL A 118 0.48 -0.03 -4.10
N LYS A 119 0.50 0.25 -2.80
CA LYS A 119 1.71 0.10 -1.95
C LYS A 119 2.19 -1.35 -1.87
N SER A 120 1.26 -2.29 -1.79
CA SER A 120 1.59 -3.72 -1.74
C SER A 120 2.20 -4.20 -3.05
N ILE A 121 1.66 -3.76 -4.18
CA ILE A 121 2.20 -4.09 -5.51
C ILE A 121 3.59 -3.46 -5.71
N GLU A 122 3.79 -2.18 -5.33
CA GLU A 122 5.11 -1.53 -5.43
C GLU A 122 6.21 -2.33 -4.72
N ASN A 123 5.94 -2.77 -3.49
CA ASN A 123 6.91 -3.56 -2.74
C ASN A 123 7.05 -4.99 -3.27
N ALA A 124 5.97 -5.60 -3.81
CA ALA A 124 6.04 -6.91 -4.47
C ALA A 124 6.91 -6.85 -5.74
N TYR A 125 6.80 -5.79 -6.56
CA TYR A 125 7.71 -5.57 -7.68
C TYR A 125 9.17 -5.51 -7.24
N ARG A 126 9.46 -4.75 -6.18
CA ARG A 126 10.82 -4.67 -5.63
C ARG A 126 11.33 -6.03 -5.14
N GLN A 127 10.47 -6.84 -4.53
CA GLN A 127 10.83 -8.20 -4.14
C GLN A 127 11.19 -9.07 -5.34
N LEU A 128 10.40 -9.03 -6.40
CA LEU A 128 10.66 -9.81 -7.63
C LEU A 128 12.00 -9.42 -8.25
N GLU A 129 12.30 -8.14 -8.36
CA GLU A 129 13.56 -7.64 -8.91
C GLU A 129 14.77 -8.09 -8.08
N ILE A 130 14.70 -7.98 -6.74
CA ILE A 130 15.77 -8.44 -5.83
C ILE A 130 15.94 -9.96 -5.93
N THR A 131 14.82 -10.70 -5.94
CA THR A 131 14.84 -12.16 -6.06
C THR A 131 15.49 -12.59 -7.38
N PHE A 132 15.11 -11.94 -8.47
CA PHE A 132 15.68 -12.23 -9.79
C PHE A 132 17.19 -11.97 -9.83
N ALA A 133 17.65 -10.83 -9.30
CA ALA A 133 19.07 -10.53 -9.21
C ALA A 133 19.85 -11.60 -8.39
N ASN A 134 19.30 -12.06 -7.27
CA ASN A 134 19.89 -13.12 -6.45
C ASN A 134 19.92 -14.46 -7.19
N GLN A 135 18.84 -14.85 -7.86
CA GLN A 135 18.78 -16.09 -8.65
C GLN A 135 19.78 -16.11 -9.80
N LEU A 136 19.95 -14.98 -10.51
CA LEU A 136 20.97 -14.84 -11.55
C LEU A 136 22.37 -15.06 -11.00
N SER A 137 22.67 -14.49 -9.83
CA SER A 137 23.98 -14.67 -9.18
C SER A 137 24.26 -16.14 -8.81
N VAL A 138 23.24 -16.88 -8.40
CA VAL A 138 23.37 -18.32 -8.11
C VAL A 138 23.48 -19.15 -9.39
N ALA A 139 22.72 -18.79 -10.44
CA ALA A 139 22.72 -19.50 -11.71
C ALA A 139 24.01 -19.33 -12.51
N TYR A 140 24.72 -18.23 -12.32
CA TYR A 140 25.97 -17.91 -13.03
C TYR A 140 27.12 -17.63 -12.05
N PRO A 141 27.60 -18.66 -11.31
CA PRO A 141 28.57 -18.46 -10.23
C PRO A 141 29.94 -17.93 -10.67
N ASN A 142 30.28 -18.07 -11.94
CA ASN A 142 31.53 -17.61 -12.53
C ASN A 142 31.46 -16.26 -13.22
N ILE A 143 30.31 -15.57 -13.13
CA ILE A 143 30.10 -14.25 -13.74
C ILE A 143 29.87 -13.22 -12.63
N ASP A 144 30.56 -12.10 -12.69
CA ASP A 144 30.26 -10.95 -11.83
C ASP A 144 28.89 -10.38 -12.19
N MET A 145 27.85 -10.95 -11.60
CA MET A 145 26.46 -10.56 -11.87
C MET A 145 26.16 -9.13 -11.43
N LYS A 146 26.86 -8.61 -10.43
CA LYS A 146 26.73 -7.22 -10.02
C LYS A 146 27.18 -6.27 -11.15
N HIS A 147 28.27 -6.58 -11.81
CA HIS A 147 28.74 -5.83 -12.97
C HIS A 147 27.76 -5.95 -14.15
N VAL A 148 27.32 -7.18 -14.46
CA VAL A 148 26.34 -7.41 -15.55
C VAL A 148 25.06 -6.59 -15.32
N LEU A 149 24.48 -6.65 -14.12
CA LEU A 149 23.25 -5.90 -13.82
C LEU A 149 23.44 -4.39 -13.86
N LYS A 150 24.63 -3.88 -13.52
CA LYS A 150 24.96 -2.47 -13.73
C LYS A 150 24.90 -2.09 -15.21
N LEU A 151 25.42 -2.94 -16.11
CA LEU A 151 25.32 -2.74 -17.57
C LEU A 151 23.89 -2.85 -18.09
N VAL A 152 23.12 -3.84 -17.60
CA VAL A 152 21.70 -4.00 -17.94
C VAL A 152 20.91 -2.75 -17.58
N GLY A 153 21.16 -2.15 -16.41
CA GLY A 153 20.51 -0.93 -15.94
C GLY A 153 20.84 0.34 -16.72
N THR A 154 21.78 0.29 -17.69
CA THR A 154 22.02 1.43 -18.61
C THR A 154 20.93 1.57 -19.66
N LYS A 155 20.07 0.54 -19.85
CA LYS A 155 18.97 0.62 -20.76
C LYS A 155 17.81 1.41 -20.12
N TRP A 156 17.31 2.41 -20.81
CA TRP A 156 16.36 3.42 -20.31
C TRP A 156 15.07 2.86 -19.66
N ASN A 157 14.66 1.66 -20.03
CA ASN A 157 13.41 1.04 -19.56
C ASN A 157 13.64 -0.19 -18.66
N VAL A 158 14.84 -0.35 -18.10
CA VAL A 158 15.18 -1.47 -17.21
C VAL A 158 15.73 -0.92 -15.90
N GLY A 159 14.98 -1.07 -14.83
CA GLY A 159 15.49 -0.93 -13.46
C GLY A 159 16.20 -2.19 -13.02
N THR A 160 17.22 -2.07 -12.17
CA THR A 160 17.97 -3.24 -11.67
C THR A 160 18.24 -3.15 -10.18
N TYR A 161 18.32 -4.33 -9.57
CA TYR A 161 18.82 -4.54 -8.22
C TYR A 161 20.10 -5.34 -8.25
N HIS A 162 20.96 -5.14 -7.26
CA HIS A 162 22.18 -5.93 -7.13
C HIS A 162 21.94 -7.18 -6.27
N PRO A 163 22.65 -8.29 -6.56
CA PRO A 163 22.62 -9.48 -5.72
C PRO A 163 23.03 -9.16 -4.28
N SER A 164 22.38 -9.82 -3.34
CA SER A 164 22.61 -9.68 -1.89
C SER A 164 22.36 -11.03 -1.19
N PHE A 165 22.50 -11.06 0.14
CA PHE A 165 22.24 -12.28 0.92
C PHE A 165 20.76 -12.68 1.01
N GLY A 166 19.87 -11.98 0.33
CA GLY A 166 18.44 -12.23 0.31
C GLY A 166 17.64 -10.94 0.41
N ILE A 167 16.37 -11.05 0.78
CA ILE A 167 15.47 -9.93 0.94
C ILE A 167 15.32 -9.65 2.43
N GLY A 168 15.87 -8.52 2.87
CA GLY A 168 15.79 -8.06 4.24
C GLY A 168 14.67 -7.07 4.50
N GLY A 169 14.53 -6.70 5.77
CA GLY A 169 13.53 -5.74 6.23
C GLY A 169 12.17 -6.35 6.49
N TYR A 170 11.20 -5.49 6.78
CA TYR A 170 9.82 -5.88 7.11
C TYR A 170 8.88 -5.74 5.90
N CYS A 171 8.95 -4.60 5.22
CA CYS A 171 7.96 -4.21 4.21
C CYS A 171 8.01 -5.08 2.94
N ILE A 172 9.22 -5.32 2.40
CA ILE A 172 9.38 -6.01 1.13
C ILE A 172 9.00 -7.51 1.24
N PRO A 173 9.47 -8.28 2.22
CA PRO A 173 9.06 -9.69 2.36
C PRO A 173 7.58 -9.88 2.67
N LEU A 174 6.93 -8.89 3.29
CA LEU A 174 5.53 -8.98 3.68
C LEU A 174 4.56 -8.59 2.55
N ALA A 175 4.99 -7.72 1.64
CA ALA A 175 4.11 -7.15 0.61
C ALA A 175 3.45 -8.18 -0.32
N PRO A 176 4.12 -9.24 -0.81
CA PRO A 176 3.48 -10.30 -1.59
C PRO A 176 2.31 -10.96 -0.87
N HIS A 177 2.39 -11.11 0.44
CA HIS A 177 1.30 -11.70 1.22
C HIS A 177 0.03 -10.83 1.19
N TYR A 178 0.17 -9.49 1.26
CA TYR A 178 -0.97 -8.57 1.10
C TYR A 178 -1.60 -8.67 -0.29
N VAL A 179 -0.77 -8.80 -1.35
CA VAL A 179 -1.26 -8.97 -2.73
C VAL A 179 -1.99 -10.31 -2.87
N LEU A 180 -1.40 -11.40 -2.36
CA LEU A 180 -2.00 -12.74 -2.40
C LEU A 180 -3.29 -12.82 -1.56
N GLU A 181 -3.34 -12.16 -0.41
CA GLU A 181 -4.51 -12.16 0.47
C GLU A 181 -5.72 -11.54 -0.24
N GLY A 182 -5.56 -10.40 -0.91
CA GLY A 182 -6.62 -9.71 -1.63
C GLY A 182 -6.98 -10.33 -2.98
N ALA A 183 -6.23 -11.32 -3.48
CA ALA A 183 -6.44 -11.90 -4.79
C ALA A 183 -7.54 -12.98 -4.76
N LYS A 184 -8.52 -12.88 -5.67
CA LYS A 184 -9.53 -13.92 -5.90
C LYS A 184 -8.91 -15.16 -6.56
N ASN A 185 -8.01 -14.97 -7.54
CA ASN A 185 -7.29 -16.03 -8.23
C ASN A 185 -5.80 -16.00 -7.84
N LYS A 186 -5.47 -16.63 -6.73
CA LYS A 186 -4.10 -16.68 -6.20
C LYS A 186 -3.15 -17.49 -7.08
N GLU A 187 -3.65 -18.44 -7.86
CA GLU A 187 -2.83 -19.28 -8.75
C GLU A 187 -2.24 -18.48 -9.92
N ALA A 188 -2.94 -17.41 -10.36
CA ALA A 188 -2.42 -16.51 -11.37
C ALA A 188 -1.18 -15.73 -10.93
N LEU A 189 -0.91 -15.65 -9.62
CA LEU A 189 0.22 -14.93 -9.03
C LEU A 189 1.40 -15.86 -8.70
N SER A 190 1.77 -16.75 -9.63
CA SER A 190 2.83 -17.74 -9.43
C SER A 190 4.20 -17.12 -9.09
N LEU A 191 4.48 -15.91 -9.58
CA LEU A 191 5.72 -15.18 -9.29
C LEU A 191 5.84 -14.68 -7.83
N LEU A 192 4.75 -14.68 -7.06
CA LEU A 192 4.73 -14.24 -5.67
C LEU A 192 4.68 -15.41 -4.66
N LYS A 193 4.78 -16.66 -5.15
CA LYS A 193 4.76 -17.90 -4.34
C LYS A 193 6.17 -18.48 -4.07
#